data_d0eb0beec30cddc5b80f7b291e40ca6a
#
_entry.id   d0eb0beec30cddc5b80f7b291e40ca6a
#
_cell.length_a   1.000
_cell.length_b   1.000
_cell.length_c   1.000
_cell.angle_alpha   90.00
_cell.angle_beta   90.00
_cell.angle_gamma   90.00
#
_symmetry.space_group_name_H-M   'P 1'
#
loop_
_entity.id
_entity.type
_entity.pdbx_description
1 polymer ?
#
loop_
_entity_poly.entity_id
_entity_poly.type
_entity_poly.pdbx_seq_one_letter_code
_entity_poly.pdbx_strand_id
1 'polypeptide(L)'
;LAQTDLSKEPEDLWEMRFQALSFVVQMPHLDVEVEAAKLKGSALTDAEKSALHERASYVKKWIDALAPAEYKFVIQDSVPADLELSDNQKEALHALGKRLGDLKEWSGETVHDKIHRTKEEFELTPKEIFQPLYRIFMNRKSGPQVGWFLSTLAQEKVSSMLINASSL
;
A
#
# COMPACT_ATOMS: atom_id res chain seq x y z
N LEU A 1 -0.70 31.21 35.45
CA LEU A 1 -0.95 31.34 34.02
C LEU A 1 0.26 30.82 33.30
N ALA A 2 0.17 29.62 32.72
CA ALA A 2 1.21 29.10 31.85
C ALA A 2 1.32 30.00 30.59
N GLN A 3 2.43 30.70 30.45
CA GLN A 3 2.75 31.36 29.20
C GLN A 3 3.06 30.26 28.20
N THR A 4 2.18 30.08 27.21
CA THR A 4 2.49 29.29 26.04
C THR A 4 3.60 29.99 25.30
N ASP A 5 4.78 29.40 25.27
CA ASP A 5 5.90 29.91 24.49
C ASP A 5 5.56 29.78 23.00
N LEU A 6 5.06 30.86 22.42
CA LEU A 6 4.73 30.98 20.99
C LEU A 6 5.96 31.09 20.09
N SER A 7 7.17 31.01 20.66
CA SER A 7 8.43 31.11 19.92
C SER A 7 8.94 29.79 19.34
N LYS A 8 8.33 28.66 19.69
CA LYS A 8 8.60 27.39 18.99
C LYS A 8 7.77 27.33 17.73
N GLU A 9 8.42 27.46 16.59
CA GLU A 9 7.84 27.01 15.34
C GLU A 9 7.38 25.56 15.53
N PRO A 10 6.18 25.17 15.02
CA PRO A 10 5.73 23.80 15.12
C PRO A 10 6.83 22.92 14.49
N GLU A 11 7.35 21.97 15.26
CA GLU A 11 8.27 20.97 14.74
C GLU A 11 7.63 20.34 13.50
N ASP A 12 8.36 20.34 12.39
CA ASP A 12 7.90 19.71 11.15
C ASP A 12 7.97 18.18 11.34
N LEU A 13 6.89 17.62 11.94
CA LEU A 13 6.77 16.21 12.22
C LEU A 13 6.48 15.46 10.93
N TRP A 14 7.19 14.37 10.69
CA TRP A 14 6.82 13.45 9.63
C TRP A 14 5.41 12.87 9.89
N GLU A 15 4.59 12.85 8.85
CA GLU A 15 3.24 12.32 8.91
C GLU A 15 3.00 11.24 7.86
N MET A 16 2.40 10.14 8.30
CA MET A 16 1.90 9.10 7.41
C MET A 16 0.78 9.66 6.53
N ARG A 17 0.84 9.39 5.22
CA ARG A 17 -0.22 9.82 4.30
C ARG A 17 -1.56 9.21 4.67
N PHE A 18 -2.63 9.94 4.44
CA PHE A 18 -3.99 9.53 4.82
C PHE A 18 -4.40 8.19 4.24
N GLN A 19 -4.11 7.92 2.95
CA GLN A 19 -4.45 6.64 2.33
C GLN A 19 -3.75 5.45 3.01
N ALA A 20 -2.47 5.60 3.34
CA ALA A 20 -1.72 4.56 4.05
C ALA A 20 -2.26 4.37 5.46
N LEU A 21 -2.50 5.45 6.19
CA LEU A 21 -3.04 5.39 7.55
C LEU A 21 -4.44 4.75 7.55
N SER A 22 -5.32 5.15 6.65
CA SER A 22 -6.66 4.58 6.54
C SER A 22 -6.62 3.08 6.20
N PHE A 23 -5.66 2.64 5.41
CA PHE A 23 -5.44 1.22 5.14
C PHE A 23 -4.97 0.48 6.41
N VAL A 24 -3.94 0.95 7.07
CA VAL A 24 -3.35 0.29 8.25
C VAL A 24 -4.35 0.11 9.37
N VAL A 25 -5.15 1.14 9.68
CA VAL A 25 -6.13 1.06 10.78
C VAL A 25 -7.26 0.06 10.51
N GLN A 26 -7.46 -0.34 9.26
CA GLN A 26 -8.44 -1.35 8.86
C GLN A 26 -7.87 -2.77 8.86
N MET A 27 -6.55 -2.93 8.95
CA MET A 27 -5.86 -4.23 8.87
C MET A 27 -5.45 -4.69 10.26
N PRO A 28 -6.16 -5.68 10.87
CA PRO A 28 -5.89 -6.11 12.26
C PRO A 28 -4.49 -6.68 12.47
N HIS A 29 -3.85 -7.17 11.41
CA HIS A 29 -2.52 -7.77 11.46
C HIS A 29 -1.37 -6.78 11.32
N LEU A 30 -1.67 -5.49 11.05
CA LEU A 30 -0.65 -4.45 10.88
C LEU A 30 -0.53 -3.60 12.14
N ASP A 31 0.70 -3.28 12.48
CA ASP A 31 1.04 -2.31 13.53
C ASP A 31 1.32 -0.94 12.92
N VAL A 32 0.61 0.07 13.39
CA VAL A 32 0.69 1.41 12.79
C VAL A 32 2.07 2.06 12.94
N GLU A 33 2.76 1.85 14.05
CA GLU A 33 4.12 2.41 14.24
C GLU A 33 5.13 1.71 13.35
N VAL A 34 5.04 0.39 13.23
CA VAL A 34 5.93 -0.40 12.36
C VAL A 34 5.77 0.03 10.90
N GLU A 35 4.55 0.13 10.43
CA GLU A 35 4.29 0.51 9.03
C GLU A 35 4.67 1.98 8.77
N ALA A 36 4.43 2.86 9.73
CA ALA A 36 4.87 4.26 9.64
C ALA A 36 6.39 4.39 9.55
N ALA A 37 7.14 3.65 10.36
CA ALA A 37 8.60 3.65 10.33
C ALA A 37 9.13 3.14 8.98
N LYS A 38 8.53 2.12 8.39
CA LYS A 38 8.87 1.63 7.05
C LYS A 38 8.66 2.69 5.98
N LEU A 39 7.53 3.39 6.01
CA LEU A 39 7.21 4.45 5.05
C LEU A 39 8.07 5.69 5.23
N LYS A 40 8.42 6.03 6.47
CA LYS A 40 9.35 7.11 6.77
C LYS A 40 10.79 6.77 6.35
N GLY A 41 11.17 5.50 6.43
CA GLY A 41 12.53 5.02 6.19
C GLY A 41 13.47 5.16 7.40
N SER A 42 12.92 5.47 8.57
CA SER A 42 13.65 5.59 9.84
C SER A 42 12.71 5.45 11.04
N ALA A 43 13.25 5.31 12.25
CA ALA A 43 12.45 5.25 13.46
C ALA A 43 11.65 6.55 13.67
N LEU A 44 10.48 6.42 14.25
CA LEU A 44 9.65 7.56 14.65
C LEU A 44 10.18 8.18 15.93
N THR A 45 10.11 9.50 16.03
CA THR A 45 10.32 10.21 17.29
C THR A 45 9.12 10.01 18.22
N ASP A 46 9.28 10.27 19.53
CA ASP A 46 8.17 10.16 20.48
C ASP A 46 7.01 11.10 20.14
N ALA A 47 7.32 12.30 19.66
CA ALA A 47 6.31 13.26 19.19
C ALA A 47 5.56 12.75 17.95
N GLU A 48 6.26 12.14 17.01
CA GLU A 48 5.66 11.53 15.82
C GLU A 48 4.77 10.33 16.17
N LYS A 49 5.18 9.47 17.11
CA LYS A 49 4.36 8.36 17.61
C LYS A 49 3.07 8.86 18.24
N SER A 50 3.15 9.87 19.10
CA SER A 50 1.99 10.46 19.77
C SER A 50 1.00 11.05 18.76
N ALA A 51 1.48 11.83 17.79
CA ALA A 51 0.68 12.40 16.72
C ALA A 51 0.06 11.31 15.83
N LEU A 52 0.83 10.26 15.52
CA LEU A 52 0.37 9.13 14.71
C LEU A 52 -0.79 8.40 15.37
N HIS A 53 -0.68 8.07 16.67
CA HIS A 53 -1.73 7.39 17.42
C HIS A 53 -2.99 8.22 17.53
N GLU A 54 -2.87 9.51 17.75
CA GLU A 54 -4.01 10.42 17.77
C GLU A 54 -4.73 10.44 16.42
N ARG A 55 -4.00 10.63 15.33
CA ARG A 55 -4.56 10.60 13.98
C ARG A 55 -5.19 9.24 13.65
N ALA A 56 -4.51 8.14 13.99
CA ALA A 56 -5.02 6.79 13.75
C ALA A 56 -6.36 6.56 14.48
N SER A 57 -6.49 7.03 15.71
CA SER A 57 -7.74 6.96 16.46
C SER A 57 -8.88 7.71 15.78
N TYR A 58 -8.64 8.93 15.29
CA TYR A 58 -9.65 9.70 14.57
C TYR A 58 -10.02 9.05 13.22
N VAL A 59 -9.03 8.59 12.47
CA VAL A 59 -9.26 7.93 11.18
C VAL A 59 -10.09 6.66 11.37
N LYS A 60 -9.75 5.85 12.37
CA LYS A 60 -10.50 4.62 12.68
C LYS A 60 -11.96 4.92 13.04
N LYS A 61 -12.21 5.88 13.91
CA LYS A 61 -13.57 6.31 14.26
C LYS A 61 -14.36 6.79 13.05
N TRP A 62 -13.71 7.57 12.18
CA TRP A 62 -14.35 8.06 10.97
C TRP A 62 -14.69 6.93 10.01
N ILE A 63 -13.77 5.95 9.80
CA ILE A 63 -14.02 4.79 8.95
C ILE A 63 -15.17 3.94 9.49
N ASP A 64 -15.22 3.70 10.79
CA ASP A 64 -16.23 2.84 11.40
C ASP A 64 -17.63 3.48 11.36
N ALA A 65 -17.73 4.81 11.49
CA ALA A 65 -18.99 5.49 11.66
C ALA A 65 -19.51 6.22 10.42
N LEU A 66 -18.64 6.82 9.60
CA LEU A 66 -19.04 7.83 8.62
C LEU A 66 -18.46 7.62 7.22
N ALA A 67 -17.41 6.82 7.05
CA ALA A 67 -16.73 6.74 5.78
C ALA A 67 -17.61 6.08 4.71
N PRO A 68 -17.67 6.68 3.50
CA PRO A 68 -18.24 6.01 2.34
C PRO A 68 -17.53 4.68 2.04
N ALA A 69 -18.22 3.76 1.35
CA ALA A 69 -17.68 2.44 1.02
C ALA A 69 -16.35 2.49 0.27
N GLU A 70 -16.10 3.56 -0.49
CA GLU A 70 -14.87 3.79 -1.23
C GLU A 70 -13.61 3.95 -0.35
N TYR A 71 -13.76 4.27 0.93
CA TYR A 71 -12.65 4.34 1.89
C TYR A 71 -12.44 3.05 2.68
N LYS A 72 -13.31 2.06 2.50
CA LYS A 72 -13.19 0.74 3.13
C LYS A 72 -12.41 -0.18 2.23
N PHE A 73 -11.22 -0.58 2.70
CA PHE A 73 -10.35 -1.48 1.95
C PHE A 73 -10.71 -2.94 2.26
N VAL A 74 -10.90 -3.73 1.20
CA VAL A 74 -11.10 -5.17 1.29
C VAL A 74 -10.07 -5.84 0.40
N ILE A 75 -9.19 -6.62 1.02
CA ILE A 75 -8.22 -7.42 0.28
C ILE A 75 -8.93 -8.57 -0.39
N GLN A 76 -8.76 -8.69 -1.71
CA GLN A 76 -9.39 -9.74 -2.50
C GLN A 76 -8.66 -11.07 -2.28
N ASP A 77 -9.41 -12.17 -2.24
CA ASP A 77 -8.85 -13.52 -2.17
C ASP A 77 -8.73 -14.17 -3.55
N SER A 78 -9.37 -13.58 -4.54
CA SER A 78 -9.34 -14.02 -5.93
C SER A 78 -9.33 -12.84 -6.89
N VAL A 79 -8.82 -13.06 -8.10
CA VAL A 79 -8.81 -12.05 -9.15
C VAL A 79 -10.22 -11.71 -9.58
N PRO A 80 -10.60 -10.42 -9.72
CA PRO A 80 -11.91 -10.04 -10.23
C PRO A 80 -12.19 -10.62 -11.62
N ALA A 81 -13.37 -11.23 -11.80
CA ALA A 81 -13.75 -11.88 -13.06
C ALA A 81 -13.93 -10.89 -14.23
N ASP A 82 -14.17 -9.61 -13.92
CA ASP A 82 -14.37 -8.52 -14.89
C ASP A 82 -13.07 -7.77 -15.23
N LEU A 83 -11.92 -8.26 -14.77
CA LEU A 83 -10.63 -7.65 -15.07
C LEU A 83 -10.27 -7.85 -16.54
N GLU A 84 -10.11 -6.76 -17.26
CA GLU A 84 -9.67 -6.74 -18.65
C GLU A 84 -8.20 -6.33 -18.73
N LEU A 85 -7.40 -7.17 -19.38
CA LEU A 85 -5.96 -6.98 -19.57
C LEU A 85 -5.59 -7.19 -21.02
N SER A 86 -4.68 -6.36 -21.56
CA SER A 86 -4.04 -6.62 -22.82
C SER A 86 -3.09 -7.81 -22.73
N ASP A 87 -2.72 -8.41 -23.85
CA ASP A 87 -1.77 -9.53 -23.87
C ASP A 87 -0.42 -9.11 -23.26
N ASN A 88 0.05 -7.90 -23.56
CA ASN A 88 1.28 -7.36 -22.98
C ASN A 88 1.18 -7.18 -21.47
N GLN A 89 0.04 -6.72 -20.96
CA GLN A 89 -0.21 -6.65 -19.51
C GLN A 89 -0.21 -8.03 -18.86
N LYS A 90 -0.81 -9.03 -19.49
CA LYS A 90 -0.81 -10.42 -19.00
C LYS A 90 0.61 -10.98 -18.92
N GLU A 91 1.43 -10.80 -19.94
CA GLU A 91 2.83 -11.22 -19.94
C GLU A 91 3.63 -10.51 -18.84
N ALA A 92 3.45 -9.20 -18.69
CA ALA A 92 4.11 -8.42 -17.66
C ALA A 92 3.72 -8.87 -16.25
N LEU A 93 2.42 -9.10 -15.98
CA LEU A 93 1.93 -9.57 -14.68
C LEU A 93 2.42 -11.00 -14.38
N HIS A 94 2.50 -11.86 -15.37
CA HIS A 94 3.07 -13.19 -15.20
C HIS A 94 4.54 -13.13 -14.80
N ALA A 95 5.34 -12.33 -15.52
CA ALA A 95 6.75 -12.12 -15.22
C ALA A 95 6.94 -11.50 -13.83
N LEU A 96 6.12 -10.49 -13.49
CA LEU A 96 6.15 -9.85 -12.18
C LEU A 96 5.81 -10.85 -11.07
N GLY A 97 4.76 -11.65 -11.24
CA GLY A 97 4.35 -12.67 -10.27
C GLY A 97 5.49 -13.65 -9.95
N LYS A 98 6.18 -14.14 -10.96
CA LYS A 98 7.35 -15.00 -10.78
C LYS A 98 8.50 -14.29 -10.06
N ARG A 99 8.84 -13.09 -10.49
CA ARG A 99 9.92 -12.29 -9.89
C ARG A 99 9.66 -11.97 -8.42
N LEU A 100 8.42 -11.64 -8.08
CA LEU A 100 8.04 -11.38 -6.69
C LEU A 100 8.05 -12.65 -5.85
N GLY A 101 7.64 -13.79 -6.41
CA GLY A 101 7.71 -15.08 -5.73
C GLY A 101 9.14 -15.53 -5.40
N ASP A 102 10.11 -15.12 -6.21
CA ASP A 102 11.54 -15.48 -6.05
C ASP A 102 12.33 -14.48 -5.20
N LEU A 103 11.72 -13.37 -4.74
CA LEU A 103 12.40 -12.41 -3.89
C LEU A 103 12.82 -13.02 -2.56
N LYS A 104 14.09 -12.84 -2.21
CA LYS A 104 14.64 -13.29 -0.91
C LYS A 104 14.29 -12.33 0.21
N GLU A 105 14.20 -11.04 -0.10
CA GLU A 105 13.79 -9.99 0.81
C GLU A 105 12.43 -9.46 0.38
N TRP A 106 11.45 -9.59 1.27
CA TRP A 106 10.09 -9.12 1.04
C TRP A 106 9.88 -7.77 1.74
N SER A 107 10.07 -6.68 1.00
CA SER A 107 9.94 -5.32 1.50
C SER A 107 9.27 -4.42 0.47
N GLY A 108 8.76 -3.27 0.92
CA GLY A 108 8.16 -2.28 0.01
C GLY A 108 9.14 -1.81 -1.06
N GLU A 109 10.41 -1.66 -0.73
CA GLU A 109 11.45 -1.23 -1.66
C GLU A 109 11.74 -2.29 -2.72
N THR A 110 11.95 -3.54 -2.32
CA THR A 110 12.23 -4.64 -3.27
C THR A 110 11.05 -4.91 -4.20
N VAL A 111 9.84 -4.88 -3.68
CA VAL A 111 8.62 -5.02 -4.47
C VAL A 111 8.46 -3.86 -5.47
N HIS A 112 8.65 -2.63 -4.99
CA HIS A 112 8.58 -1.43 -5.83
C HIS A 112 9.59 -1.48 -6.99
N ASP A 113 10.84 -1.84 -6.71
CA ASP A 113 11.89 -1.99 -7.72
C ASP A 113 11.50 -3.01 -8.81
N LYS A 114 10.96 -4.17 -8.42
CA LYS A 114 10.52 -5.19 -9.36
C LYS A 114 9.36 -4.73 -10.24
N ILE A 115 8.40 -4.00 -9.67
CA ILE A 115 7.29 -3.43 -10.43
C ILE A 115 7.81 -2.44 -11.48
N HIS A 116 8.71 -1.54 -11.10
CA HIS A 116 9.28 -0.54 -12.01
C HIS A 116 10.11 -1.17 -13.12
N ARG A 117 10.96 -2.14 -12.81
CA ARG A 117 11.74 -2.86 -13.83
C ARG A 117 10.86 -3.62 -14.82
N THR A 118 9.81 -4.26 -14.32
CA THR A 118 8.84 -4.96 -15.19
C THR A 118 8.09 -3.97 -16.07
N LYS A 119 7.67 -2.83 -15.52
CA LYS A 119 7.04 -1.76 -16.29
C LYS A 119 7.93 -1.29 -17.45
N GLU A 120 9.20 -1.05 -17.19
CA GLU A 120 10.16 -0.59 -18.20
C GLU A 120 10.43 -1.67 -19.27
N GLU A 121 10.63 -2.91 -18.86
CA GLU A 121 10.90 -4.03 -19.77
C GLU A 121 9.75 -4.29 -20.74
N PHE A 122 8.51 -4.21 -20.26
CA PHE A 122 7.32 -4.41 -21.08
C PHE A 122 6.78 -3.10 -21.71
N GLU A 123 7.50 -2.00 -21.57
CA GLU A 123 7.15 -0.68 -22.11
C GLU A 123 5.73 -0.22 -21.72
N LEU A 124 5.31 -0.55 -20.47
CA LEU A 124 4.01 -0.16 -19.95
C LEU A 124 4.04 1.26 -19.36
N THR A 125 2.95 1.97 -19.55
CA THR A 125 2.72 3.23 -18.83
C THR A 125 2.48 2.97 -17.32
N PRO A 126 2.68 3.96 -16.45
CA PRO A 126 2.34 3.80 -15.03
C PRO A 126 0.91 3.31 -14.81
N LYS A 127 -0.04 3.83 -15.57
CA LYS A 127 -1.45 3.41 -15.48
C LYS A 127 -1.64 1.94 -15.83
N GLU A 128 -0.97 1.47 -16.88
CA GLU A 128 -1.10 0.09 -17.36
C GLU A 128 -0.56 -0.95 -16.41
N ILE A 129 0.42 -0.61 -15.55
CA ILE A 129 0.94 -1.53 -14.54
C ILE A 129 0.26 -1.35 -13.17
N PHE A 130 0.06 -0.12 -12.71
CA PHE A 130 -0.46 0.12 -11.35
C PHE A 130 -1.96 -0.12 -11.23
N GLN A 131 -2.76 0.26 -12.20
CA GLN A 131 -4.21 0.09 -12.12
C GLN A 131 -4.63 -1.38 -12.02
N PRO A 132 -4.07 -2.32 -12.82
CA PRO A 132 -4.33 -3.74 -12.62
C PRO A 132 -3.94 -4.27 -11.23
N LEU A 133 -2.83 -3.81 -10.67
CA LEU A 133 -2.40 -4.21 -9.34
C LEU A 133 -3.43 -3.83 -8.26
N TYR A 134 -3.95 -2.61 -8.28
CA TYR A 134 -5.02 -2.21 -7.36
C TYR A 134 -6.30 -2.99 -7.61
N ARG A 135 -6.65 -3.25 -8.85
CA ARG A 135 -7.85 -4.05 -9.21
C ARG A 135 -7.74 -5.49 -8.71
N ILE A 136 -6.61 -6.13 -8.89
CA ILE A 136 -6.39 -7.53 -8.49
C ILE A 136 -6.50 -7.68 -6.97
N PHE A 137 -5.86 -6.81 -6.20
CA PHE A 137 -5.74 -6.98 -4.75
C PHE A 137 -6.80 -6.26 -3.93
N MET A 138 -7.38 -5.19 -4.43
CA MET A 138 -8.37 -4.37 -3.72
C MET A 138 -9.70 -4.20 -4.46
N ASN A 139 -9.78 -4.64 -5.71
CA ASN A 139 -10.90 -4.33 -6.62
C ASN A 139 -11.18 -2.83 -6.73
N ARG A 140 -10.13 -2.02 -6.79
CA ARG A 140 -10.17 -0.54 -6.84
C ARG A 140 -9.25 -0.02 -7.94
N LYS A 141 -9.44 1.24 -8.33
CA LYS A 141 -8.61 1.91 -9.35
C LYS A 141 -7.34 2.53 -8.77
N SER A 142 -7.32 2.78 -7.48
CA SER A 142 -6.21 3.43 -6.77
C SER A 142 -6.19 3.02 -5.30
N GLY A 143 -5.10 3.31 -4.61
CA GLY A 143 -4.93 2.98 -3.21
C GLY A 143 -3.60 3.50 -2.65
N PRO A 144 -3.12 2.96 -1.53
CA PRO A 144 -1.82 3.28 -0.97
C PRO A 144 -0.68 2.97 -1.94
N GLN A 145 0.52 3.44 -1.65
CA GLN A 145 1.72 3.16 -2.45
C GLN A 145 1.88 1.65 -2.68
N VAL A 146 1.86 1.22 -3.96
CA VAL A 146 1.67 -0.17 -4.32
C VAL A 146 2.78 -1.10 -3.82
N GLY A 147 4.03 -0.69 -3.88
CA GLY A 147 5.15 -1.51 -3.40
C GLY A 147 5.06 -1.79 -1.90
N TRP A 148 4.80 -0.76 -1.11
CA TRP A 148 4.56 -0.93 0.31
C TRP A 148 3.30 -1.77 0.58
N PHE A 149 2.20 -1.44 -0.06
CA PHE A 149 0.92 -2.13 0.11
C PHE A 149 1.05 -3.64 -0.15
N LEU A 150 1.64 -4.03 -1.28
CA LEU A 150 1.84 -5.45 -1.59
C LEU A 150 2.77 -6.14 -0.59
N SER A 151 3.77 -5.44 -0.07
CA SER A 151 4.68 -5.98 0.94
C SER A 151 4.00 -6.30 2.28
N THR A 152 2.83 -5.74 2.55
CA THR A 152 2.02 -6.05 3.73
C THR A 152 1.26 -7.36 3.60
N LEU A 153 1.16 -7.91 2.41
CA LEU A 153 0.48 -9.17 2.10
C LEU A 153 1.50 -10.32 2.06
N ALA A 154 1.01 -11.55 2.18
CA ALA A 154 1.86 -12.73 2.06
C ALA A 154 2.45 -12.82 0.63
N GLN A 155 3.76 -13.01 0.54
CA GLN A 155 4.49 -13.10 -0.73
C GLN A 155 3.89 -14.14 -1.69
N GLU A 156 3.57 -15.33 -1.19
CA GLU A 156 2.97 -16.41 -1.98
C GLU A 156 1.60 -16.02 -2.54
N LYS A 157 0.78 -15.32 -1.76
CA LYS A 157 -0.52 -14.81 -2.20
C LYS A 157 -0.35 -13.82 -3.33
N VAL A 158 0.57 -12.86 -3.20
CA VAL A 158 0.83 -11.85 -4.23
C VAL A 158 1.30 -12.52 -5.53
N SER A 159 2.29 -13.39 -5.45
CA SER A 159 2.80 -14.13 -6.61
C SER A 159 1.70 -14.92 -7.31
N SER A 160 0.94 -15.73 -6.57
CA SER A 160 -0.12 -16.59 -7.12
C SER A 160 -1.24 -15.79 -7.77
N MET A 161 -1.68 -14.70 -7.16
CA MET A 161 -2.75 -13.87 -7.73
C MET A 161 -2.34 -13.18 -9.02
N LEU A 162 -1.08 -12.73 -9.13
CA LEU A 162 -0.56 -12.13 -10.36
C LEU A 162 -0.48 -13.16 -11.50
N ILE A 163 0.00 -14.36 -11.21
CA ILE A 163 0.07 -15.45 -12.18
C ILE A 163 -1.35 -15.85 -12.62
N ASN A 164 -2.29 -15.96 -11.68
CA ASN A 164 -3.68 -16.27 -12.00
C ASN A 164 -4.33 -15.18 -12.87
N ALA A 165 -4.07 -13.91 -12.58
CA ALA A 165 -4.58 -12.80 -13.39
C ALA A 165 -4.07 -12.86 -14.83
N SER A 166 -2.84 -13.32 -15.04
CA SER A 166 -2.24 -13.46 -16.37
C SER A 166 -2.89 -14.56 -17.23
N SER A 167 -3.65 -15.42 -16.61
CA SER A 167 -4.32 -16.58 -17.28
C SER A 167 -5.78 -16.30 -17.65
N LEU A 168 -6.27 -15.08 -17.43
CA LEU A 168 -7.64 -14.68 -17.76
C LEU A 168 -7.89 -14.54 -19.26
#